data_8ce69b2309268d9c7b581753f8909d43
#
_entry.id   8ce69b2309268d9c7b581753f8909d43
#
_cell.length_a   1.000
_cell.length_b   1.000
_cell.length_c   1.000
_cell.angle_alpha   90.00
_cell.angle_beta   90.00
_cell.angle_gamma   90.00
#
_symmetry.space_group_name_H-M   'P 1'
#
loop_
_entity.id
_entity.type
_entity.pdbx_description
1 polymer ?
#
loop_
_entity_poly.entity_id
_entity_poly.type
_entity_poly.pdbx_seq_one_letter_code
_entity_poly.pdbx_strand_id
1 'polypeptide(L)'
;VLANPLISKKNHFVTGFVHKPYPPIYLMLARNAGFDSSIVIRGTEGGVVPSLRQKSIFHFYRSPDDEDGSFEIDPMNELDIKQDSRAVPFPASISKEDKNDKIETKVDPMEVAKESLKQGMDAIGGTPGIMRDCIAYCSAAISSHVSGNDVKTCYKEITKILDNGSALSRFKKI
;
A
#
# COMPACT_ATOMS: atom_id res chain seq x y z
N VAL A 1 19.23 -9.56 -5.75
CA VAL A 1 18.99 -10.80 -4.98
C VAL A 1 18.00 -10.47 -3.88
N LEU A 2 16.88 -11.20 -3.81
CA LEU A 2 15.91 -11.10 -2.72
C LEU A 2 16.39 -12.02 -1.59
N ALA A 3 16.46 -11.48 -0.38
CA ALA A 3 16.80 -12.25 0.83
C ALA A 3 15.65 -12.15 1.84
N ASN A 4 15.41 -13.22 2.59
CA ASN A 4 14.52 -13.22 3.73
C ASN A 4 15.33 -13.07 5.02
N PRO A 5 15.50 -11.84 5.54
CA PRO A 5 16.39 -11.56 6.66
C PRO A 5 15.76 -11.88 8.02
N LEU A 6 14.47 -12.23 8.05
CA LEU A 6 13.73 -12.40 9.29
C LEU A 6 13.55 -13.89 9.63
N ILE A 7 13.74 -14.21 10.90
CA ILE A 7 13.40 -15.52 11.45
C ILE A 7 12.10 -15.38 12.24
N SER A 8 11.00 -15.87 11.67
CA SER A 8 9.69 -15.90 12.33
C SER A 8 8.96 -17.20 12.00
N LYS A 9 7.80 -17.41 12.63
CA LYS A 9 6.97 -18.61 12.36
C LYS A 9 6.41 -18.60 10.93
N LYS A 10 6.11 -17.41 10.40
CA LYS A 10 5.66 -17.17 9.02
C LYS A 10 6.17 -15.84 8.53
N ASN A 11 6.72 -15.82 7.32
CA ASN A 11 7.20 -14.63 6.66
C ASN A 11 6.37 -14.37 5.41
N HIS A 12 5.81 -13.17 5.31
CA HIS A 12 4.99 -12.74 4.18
C HIS A 12 5.73 -11.67 3.38
N PHE A 13 5.81 -11.84 2.07
CA PHE A 13 6.45 -10.88 1.17
C PHE A 13 5.39 -9.97 0.53
N VAL A 14 5.59 -8.66 0.64
CA VAL A 14 4.73 -7.65 0.01
C VAL A 14 5.58 -6.77 -0.86
N THR A 15 5.21 -6.64 -2.14
CA THR A 15 5.92 -5.76 -3.08
C THR A 15 4.97 -5.15 -4.09
N GLY A 16 5.40 -4.08 -4.76
CA GLY A 16 4.69 -3.44 -5.85
C GLY A 16 5.27 -3.80 -7.22
N PHE A 17 4.50 -3.55 -8.27
CA PHE A 17 4.97 -3.67 -9.65
C PHE A 17 4.36 -2.62 -10.58
N VAL A 18 5.06 -2.32 -11.68
CA VAL A 18 4.58 -1.43 -12.76
C VAL A 18 4.28 -2.23 -14.01
N HIS A 19 5.20 -3.06 -14.46
CA HIS A 19 5.14 -3.73 -15.75
C HIS A 19 4.56 -5.13 -15.62
N LYS A 20 3.63 -5.47 -16.53
CA LYS A 20 2.88 -6.74 -16.54
C LYS A 20 3.72 -8.03 -16.44
N PRO A 21 4.96 -8.13 -16.97
CA PRO A 21 5.74 -9.35 -16.87
C PRO A 21 6.33 -9.65 -15.47
N TYR A 22 6.38 -8.68 -14.57
CA TYR A 22 7.09 -8.82 -13.30
C TYR A 22 6.40 -9.67 -12.21
N PRO A 23 5.06 -9.71 -12.07
CA PRO A 23 4.45 -10.45 -10.97
C PRO A 23 4.89 -11.92 -10.87
N PRO A 24 4.91 -12.73 -11.94
CA PRO A 24 5.37 -14.12 -11.85
C PRO A 24 6.84 -14.22 -11.41
N ILE A 25 7.68 -13.29 -11.85
CA ILE A 25 9.10 -13.24 -11.47
C ILE A 25 9.24 -12.95 -9.97
N TYR A 26 8.48 -11.99 -9.45
CA TYR A 26 8.52 -11.64 -8.02
C TYR A 26 7.99 -12.77 -7.14
N LEU A 27 6.90 -13.45 -7.56
CA LEU A 27 6.38 -14.61 -6.84
C LEU A 27 7.39 -15.76 -6.81
N MET A 28 8.05 -16.05 -7.95
CA MET A 28 9.10 -17.05 -8.02
C MET A 28 10.30 -16.69 -7.12
N LEU A 29 10.75 -15.42 -7.14
CA LEU A 29 11.85 -14.96 -6.30
C LEU A 29 11.51 -15.03 -4.81
N ALA A 30 10.27 -14.72 -4.44
CA ALA A 30 9.81 -14.81 -3.06
C ALA A 30 9.81 -16.26 -2.56
N ARG A 31 9.35 -17.23 -3.38
CA ARG A 31 9.47 -18.66 -3.06
C ARG A 31 10.90 -19.11 -2.86
N ASN A 32 11.78 -18.76 -3.81
CA ASN A 32 13.19 -19.11 -3.74
C ASN A 32 13.93 -18.49 -2.53
N ALA A 33 13.44 -17.34 -2.04
CA ALA A 33 13.96 -16.69 -0.85
C ALA A 33 13.36 -17.25 0.46
N GLY A 34 12.42 -18.20 0.40
CA GLY A 34 11.84 -18.88 1.54
C GLY A 34 10.73 -18.10 2.25
N PHE A 35 9.99 -17.26 1.53
CA PHE A 35 8.78 -16.65 2.07
C PHE A 35 7.59 -17.61 2.02
N ASP A 36 6.84 -17.68 3.12
CA ASP A 36 5.66 -18.56 3.25
C ASP A 36 4.48 -18.12 2.38
N SER A 37 4.35 -16.82 2.13
CA SER A 37 3.38 -16.28 1.19
C SER A 37 3.88 -14.98 0.56
N SER A 38 3.27 -14.59 -0.56
CA SER A 38 3.60 -13.34 -1.24
C SER A 38 2.38 -12.70 -1.84
N ILE A 39 2.31 -11.37 -1.78
CA ILE A 39 1.37 -10.55 -2.53
C ILE A 39 2.12 -9.47 -3.30
N VAL A 40 1.86 -9.40 -4.61
CA VAL A 40 2.48 -8.46 -5.55
C VAL A 40 1.39 -7.53 -6.06
N ILE A 41 1.48 -6.26 -5.71
CA ILE A 41 0.42 -5.26 -5.85
C ILE A 41 0.70 -4.36 -7.05
N ARG A 42 -0.30 -4.17 -7.92
CA ARG A 42 -0.23 -3.09 -8.91
C ARG A 42 -0.46 -1.75 -8.21
N GLY A 43 0.60 -1.23 -7.62
CA GLY A 43 0.55 0.03 -6.91
C GLY A 43 0.82 1.25 -7.80
N THR A 44 0.56 2.43 -7.27
CA THR A 44 0.86 3.69 -7.95
C THR A 44 2.38 3.83 -8.07
N GLU A 45 2.85 4.08 -9.30
CA GLU A 45 4.27 4.24 -9.64
C GLU A 45 5.18 3.08 -9.17
N GLY A 46 4.62 1.88 -9.09
CA GLY A 46 5.36 0.67 -8.69
C GLY A 46 5.50 0.47 -7.19
N GLY A 47 4.91 1.36 -6.39
CA GLY A 47 4.81 1.18 -4.95
C GLY A 47 3.79 0.10 -4.57
N VAL A 48 3.65 -0.15 -3.27
CA VAL A 48 2.70 -1.13 -2.72
C VAL A 48 1.30 -0.54 -2.48
N VAL A 49 1.13 0.78 -2.66
CA VAL A 49 -0.15 1.45 -2.44
C VAL A 49 -1.00 1.37 -3.70
N PRO A 50 -2.13 0.65 -3.68
CA PRO A 50 -3.00 0.54 -4.84
C PRO A 50 -3.69 1.87 -5.15
N SER A 51 -4.12 2.03 -6.41
CA SER A 51 -4.81 3.25 -6.85
C SER A 51 -6.16 3.41 -6.15
N LEU A 52 -6.48 4.61 -5.66
CA LEU A 52 -7.77 4.94 -5.07
C LEU A 52 -8.88 5.18 -6.12
N ARG A 53 -8.54 5.31 -7.41
CA ARG A 53 -9.49 5.61 -8.50
C ARG A 53 -9.65 4.52 -9.52
N GLN A 54 -8.70 3.61 -9.60
CA GLN A 54 -8.67 2.60 -10.66
C GLN A 54 -8.64 1.22 -10.03
N LYS A 55 -9.22 0.25 -10.71
CA LYS A 55 -9.05 -1.14 -10.36
C LYS A 55 -7.57 -1.48 -10.25
N SER A 56 -7.22 -2.12 -9.16
CA SER A 56 -5.88 -2.63 -8.91
C SER A 56 -5.90 -4.15 -8.94
N ILE A 57 -4.89 -4.73 -9.60
CA ILE A 57 -4.70 -6.19 -9.64
C ILE A 57 -3.66 -6.60 -8.62
N PHE A 58 -3.93 -7.69 -7.96
CA PHE A 58 -3.09 -8.31 -6.93
C PHE A 58 -2.76 -9.72 -7.37
N HIS A 59 -1.47 -10.05 -7.46
CA HIS A 59 -1.00 -11.42 -7.72
C HIS A 59 -0.44 -11.99 -6.44
N PHE A 60 -0.64 -13.29 -6.19
CA PHE A 60 -0.26 -13.88 -4.91
C PHE A 60 -0.05 -15.38 -4.98
N TYR A 61 0.63 -15.91 -3.97
CA TYR A 61 0.48 -17.27 -3.46
C TYR A 61 0.32 -17.23 -1.95
N ARG A 62 -0.41 -18.17 -1.35
CA ARG A 62 -0.64 -18.24 0.10
C ARG A 62 0.20 -19.32 0.79
N SER A 63 0.67 -20.29 0.03
CA SER A 63 1.66 -21.29 0.42
C SER A 63 2.68 -21.47 -0.70
N PRO A 64 3.96 -21.81 -0.42
CA PRO A 64 4.97 -22.03 -1.45
C PRO A 64 4.56 -23.06 -2.52
N ASP A 65 3.72 -24.04 -2.14
CA ASP A 65 3.24 -25.12 -3.02
C ASP A 65 1.97 -24.74 -3.81
N ASP A 66 1.35 -23.59 -3.52
CA ASP A 66 0.17 -23.12 -4.23
C ASP A 66 0.52 -22.66 -5.65
N GLU A 67 -0.44 -22.78 -6.57
CA GLU A 67 -0.39 -22.07 -7.85
C GLU A 67 -0.51 -20.54 -7.63
N ASP A 68 0.03 -19.77 -8.57
CA ASP A 68 -0.12 -18.32 -8.56
C ASP A 68 -1.56 -17.93 -8.83
N GLY A 69 -2.14 -17.13 -7.94
CA GLY A 69 -3.47 -16.56 -8.06
C GLY A 69 -3.44 -15.06 -8.36
N SER A 70 -4.57 -14.53 -8.77
CA SER A 70 -4.78 -13.09 -8.86
C SER A 70 -6.23 -12.72 -8.55
N PHE A 71 -6.41 -11.49 -8.04
CA PHE A 71 -7.73 -10.87 -7.88
C PHE A 71 -7.63 -9.38 -8.19
N GLU A 72 -8.77 -8.78 -8.48
CA GLU A 72 -8.89 -7.34 -8.69
C GLU A 72 -9.79 -6.74 -7.61
N ILE A 73 -9.52 -5.48 -7.25
CA ILE A 73 -10.38 -4.69 -6.38
C ILE A 73 -10.68 -3.37 -7.08
N ASP A 74 -11.96 -3.03 -7.14
CA ASP A 74 -12.46 -1.71 -7.53
C ASP A 74 -12.70 -0.89 -6.25
N PRO A 75 -11.81 0.06 -5.91
CA PRO A 75 -11.91 0.77 -4.62
C PRO A 75 -13.19 1.59 -4.49
N MET A 76 -13.72 2.11 -5.59
CA MET A 76 -14.95 2.90 -5.59
C MET A 76 -16.19 2.04 -5.36
N ASN A 77 -16.29 0.93 -6.09
CA ASN A 77 -17.51 0.10 -6.07
C ASN A 77 -17.51 -0.90 -4.91
N GLU A 78 -16.33 -1.38 -4.48
CA GLU A 78 -16.23 -2.41 -3.46
C GLU A 78 -15.96 -1.87 -2.06
N LEU A 79 -15.20 -0.76 -1.95
CA LEU A 79 -14.79 -0.18 -0.67
C LEU A 79 -15.42 1.19 -0.39
N ASP A 80 -16.24 1.72 -1.30
CA ASP A 80 -16.88 3.06 -1.22
C ASP A 80 -15.84 4.21 -1.07
N ILE A 81 -14.65 4.02 -1.62
CA ILE A 81 -13.60 5.05 -1.62
C ILE A 81 -13.89 6.05 -2.73
N LYS A 82 -14.19 7.29 -2.35
CA LYS A 82 -14.52 8.40 -3.27
C LYS A 82 -13.43 9.45 -3.27
N GLN A 83 -12.34 9.17 -3.97
CA GLN A 83 -11.21 10.10 -4.08
C GLN A 83 -11.00 10.54 -5.53
N ASP A 84 -10.70 11.82 -5.72
CA ASP A 84 -10.40 12.38 -7.05
C ASP A 84 -8.97 12.12 -7.50
N SER A 85 -8.10 11.70 -6.60
CA SER A 85 -6.71 11.38 -6.86
C SER A 85 -6.45 9.88 -6.79
N ARG A 86 -5.45 9.39 -7.54
CA ARG A 86 -4.99 7.99 -7.49
C ARG A 86 -4.23 7.66 -6.20
N ALA A 87 -3.53 8.65 -5.67
CA ALA A 87 -2.69 8.54 -4.48
C ALA A 87 -2.61 9.90 -3.80
N VAL A 88 -1.88 9.97 -2.70
CA VAL A 88 -1.62 11.23 -2.01
C VAL A 88 -0.93 12.21 -2.96
N PRO A 89 -1.53 13.37 -3.25
CA PRO A 89 -0.91 14.36 -4.12
C PRO A 89 0.31 14.97 -3.41
N PHE A 90 1.24 15.43 -4.21
CA PHE A 90 2.37 16.19 -3.68
C PHE A 90 1.86 17.48 -3.02
N PRO A 91 2.32 17.86 -1.83
CA PRO A 91 1.82 19.06 -1.14
C PRO A 91 1.99 20.32 -1.98
N ALA A 92 0.91 21.07 -2.18
CA ALA A 92 0.94 22.31 -2.99
C ALA A 92 1.91 23.38 -2.43
N SER A 93 2.15 23.34 -1.12
CA SER A 93 3.14 24.24 -0.45
C SER A 93 4.58 23.98 -0.88
N ILE A 94 4.85 22.78 -1.43
CA ILE A 94 6.19 22.32 -1.81
C ILE A 94 6.35 22.32 -3.34
N SER A 95 5.24 22.20 -4.09
CA SER A 95 5.25 22.29 -5.54
C SER A 95 5.34 23.77 -5.96
N LYS A 96 6.53 24.26 -6.28
CA LYS A 96 6.68 25.50 -7.04
C LYS A 96 6.36 25.18 -8.51
N GLU A 97 5.22 25.64 -9.00
CA GLU A 97 4.96 25.72 -10.44
C GLU A 97 5.97 26.68 -11.05
N ASP A 98 7.03 26.14 -11.63
CA ASP A 98 7.89 26.93 -12.49
C ASP A 98 7.22 26.99 -13.87
N LYS A 99 6.77 28.20 -14.27
CA LYS A 99 6.03 28.47 -15.51
C LYS A 99 6.88 28.30 -16.78
N ASN A 100 8.13 27.93 -16.66
CA ASN A 100 9.03 27.64 -17.75
C ASN A 100 9.33 26.15 -17.77
N ASP A 101 8.95 25.46 -18.82
CA ASP A 101 9.08 24.05 -19.23
C ASP A 101 10.38 23.27 -18.85
N LYS A 102 11.11 23.68 -17.86
CA LYS A 102 12.23 22.95 -17.26
C LYS A 102 11.80 22.41 -15.89
N ILE A 103 11.41 21.16 -15.88
CA ILE A 103 11.06 20.37 -14.70
C ILE A 103 12.34 20.15 -13.86
N GLU A 104 12.79 21.19 -13.17
CA GLU A 104 13.63 21.07 -11.98
C GLU A 104 12.92 21.75 -10.83
N THR A 105 11.89 21.09 -10.29
CA THR A 105 11.36 21.42 -8.97
C THR A 105 12.47 21.10 -7.96
N LYS A 106 13.22 22.10 -7.53
CA LYS A 106 14.08 21.99 -6.34
C LYS A 106 13.16 21.86 -5.12
N VAL A 107 12.77 20.64 -4.85
CA VAL A 107 11.98 20.31 -3.67
C VAL A 107 12.94 20.08 -2.52
N ASP A 108 12.74 20.75 -1.41
CA ASP A 108 13.50 20.47 -0.18
C ASP A 108 13.06 19.08 0.38
N PRO A 109 13.94 18.07 0.38
CA PRO A 109 13.59 16.75 0.88
C PRO A 109 13.14 16.74 2.35
N MET A 110 13.64 17.68 3.16
CA MET A 110 13.26 17.79 4.58
C MET A 110 11.84 18.33 4.75
N GLU A 111 11.41 19.25 3.90
CA GLU A 111 10.02 19.73 3.91
C GLU A 111 9.06 18.64 3.48
N VAL A 112 9.41 17.86 2.42
CA VAL A 112 8.63 16.70 2.01
C VAL A 112 8.51 15.68 3.14
N ALA A 113 9.61 15.35 3.79
CA ALA A 113 9.62 14.39 4.88
C ALA A 113 8.75 14.84 6.07
N LYS A 114 8.83 16.11 6.45
CA LYS A 114 7.99 16.69 7.53
C LYS A 114 6.51 16.63 7.19
N GLU A 115 6.13 17.02 5.97
CA GLU A 115 4.73 17.01 5.57
C GLU A 115 4.22 15.57 5.43
N SER A 116 5.00 14.64 4.87
CA SER A 116 4.66 13.23 4.78
C SER A 116 4.49 12.61 6.17
N LEU A 117 5.37 12.93 7.13
CA LEU A 117 5.24 12.49 8.51
C LEU A 117 3.94 12.99 9.13
N LYS A 118 3.64 14.30 8.98
CA LYS A 118 2.42 14.89 9.49
C LYS A 118 1.19 14.21 8.94
N GLN A 119 1.08 14.09 7.61
CA GLN A 119 -0.06 13.43 6.95
C GLN A 119 -0.19 11.96 7.37
N GLY A 120 0.93 11.24 7.49
CA GLY A 120 0.94 9.86 7.97
C GLY A 120 0.44 9.73 9.42
N MET A 121 0.91 10.61 10.32
CA MET A 121 0.48 10.63 11.72
C MET A 121 -0.99 10.99 11.87
N ASP A 122 -1.48 11.98 11.11
CA ASP A 122 -2.89 12.36 11.08
C ASP A 122 -3.76 11.19 10.58
N ALA A 123 -3.32 10.50 9.52
CA ALA A 123 -4.02 9.38 8.94
C ALA A 123 -4.13 8.18 9.89
N ILE A 124 -3.04 7.77 10.54
CA ILE A 124 -3.07 6.68 11.54
C ILE A 124 -3.78 7.07 12.84
N GLY A 125 -3.97 8.37 13.06
CA GLY A 125 -4.81 8.94 14.12
C GLY A 125 -6.30 9.01 13.79
N GLY A 126 -6.69 8.57 12.57
CA GLY A 126 -8.09 8.52 12.13
C GLY A 126 -8.57 9.78 11.39
N THR A 127 -7.72 10.77 11.15
CA THR A 127 -8.11 11.96 10.40
C THR A 127 -8.50 11.56 8.97
N PRO A 128 -9.75 11.85 8.52
CA PRO A 128 -10.20 11.53 7.18
C PRO A 128 -9.36 12.23 6.10
N GLY A 129 -9.11 11.54 4.99
CA GLY A 129 -8.36 12.09 3.87
C GLY A 129 -7.71 11.03 3.01
N ILE A 130 -7.08 11.47 1.92
CA ILE A 130 -6.47 10.58 0.91
C ILE A 130 -5.42 9.65 1.52
N MET A 131 -4.56 10.15 2.41
CA MET A 131 -3.53 9.34 3.06
C MET A 131 -4.15 8.22 3.91
N ARG A 132 -5.21 8.53 4.67
CA ARG A 132 -5.94 7.53 5.45
C ARG A 132 -6.54 6.45 4.57
N ASP A 133 -7.16 6.82 3.45
CA ASP A 133 -7.77 5.87 2.53
C ASP A 133 -6.71 5.00 1.83
N CYS A 134 -5.55 5.57 1.49
CA CYS A 134 -4.39 4.82 1.00
C CYS A 134 -3.93 3.75 2.01
N ILE A 135 -3.75 4.15 3.28
CA ILE A 135 -3.34 3.24 4.35
C ILE A 135 -4.40 2.16 4.58
N ALA A 136 -5.68 2.56 4.67
CA ALA A 136 -6.78 1.63 4.92
C ALA A 136 -6.89 0.59 3.80
N TYR A 137 -6.86 1.01 2.53
CA TYR A 137 -6.99 0.12 1.39
C TYR A 137 -5.79 -0.84 1.26
N CYS A 138 -4.56 -0.31 1.32
CA CYS A 138 -3.36 -1.14 1.27
C CYS A 138 -3.33 -2.17 2.40
N SER A 139 -3.61 -1.74 3.63
CA SER A 139 -3.65 -2.62 4.80
C SER A 139 -4.75 -3.67 4.70
N ALA A 140 -5.92 -3.32 4.14
CA ALA A 140 -7.02 -4.26 3.94
C ALA A 140 -6.66 -5.36 2.92
N ALA A 141 -6.02 -4.99 1.81
CA ALA A 141 -5.58 -5.95 0.80
C ALA A 141 -4.54 -6.93 1.39
N ILE A 142 -3.56 -6.42 2.15
CA ILE A 142 -2.55 -7.26 2.82
C ILE A 142 -3.21 -8.14 3.90
N SER A 143 -4.09 -7.58 4.72
CA SER A 143 -4.82 -8.32 5.76
C SER A 143 -5.67 -9.44 5.16
N SER A 144 -6.38 -9.18 4.07
CA SER A 144 -7.16 -10.16 3.32
C SER A 144 -6.27 -11.30 2.79
N HIS A 145 -5.09 -10.96 2.25
CA HIS A 145 -4.14 -11.96 1.79
C HIS A 145 -3.67 -12.88 2.92
N VAL A 146 -3.28 -12.31 4.07
CA VAL A 146 -2.71 -13.05 5.20
C VAL A 146 -3.77 -13.87 5.95
N SER A 147 -4.97 -13.31 6.15
CA SER A 147 -6.03 -13.96 6.92
C SER A 147 -6.93 -14.87 6.09
N GLY A 148 -7.00 -14.67 4.78
CA GLY A 148 -7.98 -15.32 3.90
C GLY A 148 -9.38 -14.71 3.96
N ASN A 149 -9.61 -13.69 4.77
CA ASN A 149 -10.89 -13.00 4.88
C ASN A 149 -11.17 -12.13 3.62
N ASP A 150 -12.44 -11.84 3.40
CA ASP A 150 -12.86 -10.91 2.35
C ASP A 150 -12.28 -9.50 2.57
N VAL A 151 -11.83 -8.85 1.48
CA VAL A 151 -11.18 -7.54 1.53
C VAL A 151 -12.08 -6.45 2.10
N LYS A 152 -13.38 -6.49 1.83
CA LYS A 152 -14.34 -5.52 2.34
C LYS A 152 -14.51 -5.62 3.87
N THR A 153 -14.48 -6.84 4.38
CA THR A 153 -14.46 -7.09 5.82
C THR A 153 -13.18 -6.56 6.45
N CYS A 154 -12.03 -6.89 5.87
CA CYS A 154 -10.73 -6.37 6.33
C CYS A 154 -10.69 -4.83 6.29
N TYR A 155 -11.23 -4.21 5.23
CA TYR A 155 -11.29 -2.75 5.11
C TYR A 155 -12.10 -2.10 6.24
N LYS A 156 -13.26 -2.67 6.59
CA LYS A 156 -14.07 -2.19 7.72
C LYS A 156 -13.35 -2.32 9.07
N GLU A 157 -12.62 -3.41 9.27
CA GLU A 157 -11.83 -3.61 10.49
C GLU A 157 -10.67 -2.61 10.58
N ILE A 158 -9.93 -2.43 9.49
CA ILE A 158 -8.81 -1.48 9.43
C ILE A 158 -9.30 -0.05 9.64
N THR A 159 -10.39 0.37 8.96
CA THR A 159 -10.95 1.71 9.16
C THR A 159 -11.35 1.94 10.62
N LYS A 160 -11.97 0.96 11.27
CA LYS A 160 -12.31 1.04 12.70
C LYS A 160 -11.05 1.20 13.59
N ILE A 161 -9.96 0.49 13.27
CA ILE A 161 -8.69 0.60 14.01
C ILE A 161 -8.05 1.98 13.84
N LEU A 162 -8.16 2.58 12.66
CA LEU A 162 -7.71 3.94 12.40
C LEU A 162 -8.58 4.95 13.15
N ASP A 163 -9.89 4.86 13.00
CA ASP A 163 -10.87 5.83 13.54
C ASP A 163 -10.90 5.89 15.07
N ASN A 164 -10.64 4.78 15.74
CA ASN A 164 -10.58 4.73 17.22
C ASN A 164 -9.19 5.07 17.78
N GLY A 165 -8.21 5.43 16.94
CA GLY A 165 -6.86 5.81 17.35
C GLY A 165 -5.97 4.65 17.81
N SER A 166 -6.43 3.40 17.71
CA SER A 166 -5.65 2.22 18.14
C SER A 166 -4.35 2.08 17.35
N ALA A 167 -4.37 2.39 16.05
CA ALA A 167 -3.19 2.36 15.19
C ALA A 167 -2.13 3.35 15.70
N LEU A 168 -2.50 4.61 15.95
CA LEU A 168 -1.61 5.64 16.47
C LEU A 168 -1.07 5.27 17.86
N SER A 169 -1.94 4.76 18.75
CA SER A 169 -1.55 4.33 20.08
C SER A 169 -0.50 3.22 20.05
N ARG A 170 -0.64 2.26 19.11
CA ARG A 170 0.34 1.18 18.95
C ARG A 170 1.64 1.69 18.36
N PHE A 171 1.58 2.57 17.36
CA PHE A 171 2.77 3.17 16.72
C PHE A 171 3.64 3.93 17.74
N LYS A 172 3.03 4.67 18.67
CA LYS A 172 3.76 5.41 19.72
C LYS A 172 4.42 4.53 20.80
N LYS A 173 4.16 3.23 20.81
CA LYS A 173 4.75 2.28 21.77
C LYS A 173 5.98 1.54 21.23
N ILE A 174 6.29 1.73 19.96
CA ILE A 174 7.47 1.18 19.30
C ILE A 174 8.64 2.14 19.45
#